data_28ee87934dc799e4ead6b1482e5b6e29
#
_entry.id   28ee87934dc799e4ead6b1482e5b6e29
#
_cell.length_a   1.000
_cell.length_b   1.000
_cell.length_c   1.000
_cell.angle_alpha   90.00
_cell.angle_beta   90.00
_cell.angle_gamma   90.00
#
_symmetry.space_group_name_H-M   'P 1'
#
loop_
_entity.id
_entity.type
_entity.pdbx_description
1 polymer ?
#
loop_
_entity_poly.entity_id
_entity_poly.type
_entity_poly.pdbx_seq_one_letter_code
_entity_poly.pdbx_strand_id
1 'polypeptide(L)'
;MIVIVMGVSGSGKTTVAALLAAKFGWRYREGDDLHPAANVEKMRGGTPLTDEDRWPWLRKIAEEIDGWRARGEDGVLTCSALKRAYRDIIIGDRPEVALVYLKGSQDLIARRMAARHEHFMPTALLASQFATLQEPTPDERPIVVDIGGAPGELADRVVRELQFRSRDSDAASRLRPGPQIP
;
A
#
# COMPACT_ATOMS: atom_id res chain seq x y z
N MET A 1 -9.38 8.03 8.07
CA MET A 1 -9.09 7.20 6.86
C MET A 1 -7.63 6.79 6.85
N ILE A 2 -7.32 5.56 6.45
CA ILE A 2 -5.92 5.10 6.31
C ILE A 2 -5.73 4.59 4.90
N VAL A 3 -4.62 4.93 4.26
CA VAL A 3 -4.29 4.51 2.88
C VAL A 3 -3.06 3.62 2.89
N ILE A 4 -3.19 2.42 2.33
CA ILE A 4 -2.05 1.53 2.06
C ILE A 4 -1.66 1.68 0.59
N VAL A 5 -0.43 2.14 0.34
CA VAL A 5 0.13 2.20 -1.01
C VAL A 5 0.97 0.95 -1.26
N MET A 6 0.47 0.07 -2.14
CA MET A 6 1.12 -1.21 -2.45
C MET A 6 1.72 -1.25 -3.86
N GLY A 7 2.56 -2.23 -4.07
CA GLY A 7 3.19 -2.54 -5.35
C GLY A 7 4.60 -3.12 -5.17
N VAL A 8 5.18 -3.63 -6.25
CA VAL A 8 6.54 -4.18 -6.24
C VAL A 8 7.58 -3.10 -5.92
N SER A 9 8.79 -3.50 -5.57
CA SER A 9 9.91 -2.55 -5.39
C SER A 9 10.13 -1.75 -6.67
N GLY A 10 10.48 -0.48 -6.53
CA GLY A 10 10.65 0.41 -7.68
C GLY A 10 9.36 0.96 -8.32
N SER A 11 8.16 0.55 -7.85
CA SER A 11 6.89 1.08 -8.37
C SER A 11 6.62 2.55 -8.00
N GLY A 12 7.35 3.12 -7.04
CA GLY A 12 7.21 4.51 -6.61
C GLY A 12 6.35 4.70 -5.35
N LYS A 13 6.11 3.64 -4.57
CA LYS A 13 5.31 3.68 -3.33
C LYS A 13 5.68 4.82 -2.40
N THR A 14 6.95 4.90 -2.00
CA THR A 14 7.47 5.93 -1.10
C THR A 14 7.15 7.33 -1.57
N THR A 15 7.40 7.62 -2.86
CA THR A 15 7.18 8.95 -3.45
C THR A 15 5.69 9.30 -3.49
N VAL A 16 4.85 8.38 -3.97
CA VAL A 16 3.39 8.62 -4.07
C VAL A 16 2.77 8.75 -2.67
N ALA A 17 3.16 7.87 -1.73
CA ALA A 17 2.66 7.91 -0.37
C ALA A 17 3.05 9.21 0.37
N ALA A 18 4.29 9.67 0.24
CA ALA A 18 4.74 10.93 0.81
C ALA A 18 3.97 12.12 0.22
N LEU A 19 3.71 12.14 -1.10
CA LEU A 19 2.91 13.17 -1.75
C LEU A 19 1.45 13.16 -1.25
N LEU A 20 0.85 11.99 -1.07
CA LEU A 20 -0.51 11.86 -0.53
C LEU A 20 -0.57 12.39 0.91
N ALA A 21 0.36 11.97 1.76
CA ALA A 21 0.44 12.43 3.14
C ALA A 21 0.59 13.95 3.22
N ALA A 22 1.46 14.55 2.39
CA ALA A 22 1.64 15.99 2.33
C ALA A 22 0.37 16.74 1.85
N LYS A 23 -0.32 16.22 0.82
CA LYS A 23 -1.54 16.83 0.28
C LYS A 23 -2.70 16.86 1.28
N PHE A 24 -2.81 15.86 2.14
CA PHE A 24 -3.87 15.74 3.12
C PHE A 24 -3.47 16.23 4.53
N GLY A 25 -2.19 16.49 4.79
CA GLY A 25 -1.68 16.77 6.14
C GLY A 25 -1.75 15.54 7.05
N TRP A 26 -1.67 14.33 6.47
CA TRP A 26 -1.80 13.05 7.18
C TRP A 26 -0.46 12.53 7.65
N ARG A 27 -0.49 11.57 8.58
CA ARG A 27 0.70 10.83 8.98
C ARG A 27 1.25 10.02 7.82
N TYR A 28 2.59 9.85 7.80
CA TYR A 28 3.29 8.99 6.84
C TYR A 28 4.12 7.94 7.57
N ARG A 29 4.08 6.72 7.08
CA ARG A 29 4.93 5.63 7.56
C ARG A 29 5.47 4.79 6.41
N GLU A 30 6.77 4.60 6.36
CA GLU A 30 7.38 3.59 5.48
C GLU A 30 7.23 2.22 6.15
N GLY A 31 6.53 1.29 5.48
CA GLY A 31 6.28 -0.04 6.06
C GLY A 31 7.54 -0.88 6.16
N ASP A 32 8.53 -0.63 5.31
CA ASP A 32 9.81 -1.34 5.35
C ASP A 32 10.60 -1.06 6.63
N ASP A 33 10.40 0.11 7.29
CA ASP A 33 11.01 0.43 8.59
C ASP A 33 10.52 -0.47 9.74
N LEU A 34 9.40 -1.16 9.54
CA LEU A 34 8.80 -2.04 10.53
C LEU A 34 9.35 -3.48 10.47
N HIS A 35 10.25 -3.77 9.52
CA HIS A 35 10.85 -5.10 9.45
C HIS A 35 11.69 -5.42 10.69
N PRO A 36 11.60 -6.65 11.23
CA PRO A 36 12.54 -7.13 12.22
C PRO A 36 13.99 -7.07 11.71
N ALA A 37 14.97 -6.86 12.59
CA ALA A 37 16.38 -6.77 12.22
C ALA A 37 16.87 -7.97 11.40
N ALA A 38 16.44 -9.18 11.76
CA ALA A 38 16.77 -10.40 11.01
C ALA A 38 16.30 -10.36 9.54
N ASN A 39 15.13 -9.76 9.27
CA ASN A 39 14.63 -9.59 7.91
C ASN A 39 15.47 -8.59 7.13
N VAL A 40 15.87 -7.49 7.80
CA VAL A 40 16.75 -6.48 7.19
C VAL A 40 18.09 -7.08 6.79
N GLU A 41 18.67 -7.92 7.64
CA GLU A 41 19.93 -8.63 7.36
C GLU A 41 19.79 -9.61 6.19
N LYS A 42 18.71 -10.40 6.15
CA LYS A 42 18.42 -11.30 5.02
C LYS A 42 18.33 -10.52 3.69
N MET A 43 17.58 -9.41 3.68
CA MET A 43 17.42 -8.58 2.49
C MET A 43 18.73 -7.94 2.05
N ARG A 44 19.56 -7.45 2.98
CA ARG A 44 20.90 -6.92 2.68
C ARG A 44 21.82 -7.99 2.09
N GLY A 45 21.69 -9.22 2.55
CA GLY A 45 22.41 -10.38 2.01
C GLY A 45 21.85 -10.90 0.68
N GLY A 46 20.84 -10.23 0.09
CA GLY A 46 20.22 -10.65 -1.17
C GLY A 46 19.32 -11.88 -1.05
N THR A 47 19.01 -12.33 0.18
CA THR A 47 18.16 -13.49 0.43
C THR A 47 16.69 -13.06 0.46
N PRO A 48 15.82 -13.60 -0.41
CA PRO A 48 14.39 -13.32 -0.35
C PRO A 48 13.78 -13.75 0.98
N LEU A 49 12.85 -12.95 1.50
CA LEU A 49 12.09 -13.31 2.69
C LEU A 49 11.06 -14.41 2.35
N THR A 50 10.89 -15.37 3.27
CA THR A 50 9.80 -16.35 3.23
C THR A 50 8.50 -15.73 3.77
N ASP A 51 7.40 -16.47 3.70
CA ASP A 51 6.13 -16.03 4.29
C ASP A 51 6.25 -15.95 5.82
N GLU A 52 6.95 -16.92 6.44
CA GLU A 52 7.22 -16.96 7.88
C GLU A 52 7.99 -15.74 8.35
N ASP A 53 8.95 -15.27 7.57
CA ASP A 53 9.69 -14.03 7.84
C ASP A 53 8.78 -12.80 7.80
N ARG A 54 7.77 -12.83 6.93
CA ARG A 54 6.87 -11.67 6.72
C ARG A 54 5.75 -11.56 7.75
N TRP A 55 5.25 -12.66 8.31
CA TRP A 55 4.12 -12.63 9.23
C TRP A 55 4.31 -11.68 10.42
N PRO A 56 5.47 -11.67 11.11
CA PRO A 56 5.70 -10.72 12.20
C PRO A 56 5.71 -9.25 11.73
N TRP A 57 6.27 -8.99 10.56
CA TRP A 57 6.30 -7.66 9.96
C TRP A 57 4.90 -7.16 9.59
N LEU A 58 4.09 -8.01 8.94
CA LEU A 58 2.72 -7.66 8.55
C LEU A 58 1.84 -7.40 9.79
N ARG A 59 2.04 -8.15 10.87
CA ARG A 59 1.36 -7.87 12.14
C ARG A 59 1.74 -6.52 12.72
N LYS A 60 3.01 -6.12 12.67
CA LYS A 60 3.44 -4.78 13.11
C LYS A 60 2.82 -3.67 12.26
N ILE A 61 2.66 -3.89 10.96
CA ILE A 61 1.93 -2.95 10.09
C ILE A 61 0.47 -2.84 10.53
N ALA A 62 -0.19 -3.97 10.78
CA ALA A 62 -1.57 -3.97 11.27
C ALA A 62 -1.72 -3.27 12.63
N GLU A 63 -0.78 -3.49 13.55
CA GLU A 63 -0.72 -2.80 14.86
C GLU A 63 -0.54 -1.28 14.71
N GLU A 64 0.29 -0.82 13.77
CA GLU A 64 0.45 0.61 13.47
C GLU A 64 -0.85 1.21 12.96
N ILE A 65 -1.53 0.52 12.03
CA ILE A 65 -2.85 0.91 11.51
C ILE A 65 -3.87 1.00 12.65
N ASP A 66 -3.95 -0.03 13.49
CA ASP A 66 -4.88 -0.05 14.64
C ASP A 66 -4.57 1.04 15.66
N GLY A 67 -3.29 1.36 15.86
CA GLY A 67 -2.86 2.48 16.68
C GLY A 67 -3.36 3.84 16.13
N TRP A 68 -3.28 4.07 14.83
CA TRP A 68 -3.83 5.28 14.20
C TRP A 68 -5.35 5.33 14.33
N ARG A 69 -6.03 4.21 14.08
CA ARG A 69 -7.50 4.11 14.23
C ARG A 69 -7.95 4.45 15.65
N ALA A 70 -7.28 3.88 16.64
CA ALA A 70 -7.62 4.12 18.06
C ALA A 70 -7.46 5.60 18.47
N ARG A 71 -6.56 6.34 17.81
CA ARG A 71 -6.35 7.77 18.05
C ARG A 71 -7.17 8.68 17.14
N GLY A 72 -7.98 8.11 16.22
CA GLY A 72 -8.72 8.89 15.23
C GLY A 72 -7.81 9.62 14.23
N GLU A 73 -6.61 9.09 14.00
CA GLU A 73 -5.62 9.67 13.10
C GLU A 73 -5.78 9.14 11.68
N ASP A 74 -5.61 10.01 10.71
CA ASP A 74 -5.51 9.65 9.30
C ASP A 74 -4.05 9.42 8.92
N GLY A 75 -3.79 8.49 7.98
CA GLY A 75 -2.41 8.17 7.61
C GLY A 75 -2.25 7.48 6.27
N VAL A 76 -1.03 7.54 5.75
CA VAL A 76 -0.58 6.83 4.55
C VAL A 76 0.59 5.92 4.92
N LEU A 77 0.49 4.65 4.60
CA LEU A 77 1.52 3.66 4.87
C LEU A 77 1.90 2.93 3.58
N THR A 78 3.20 2.68 3.37
CA THR A 78 3.66 1.85 2.26
C THR A 78 3.80 0.40 2.67
N CYS A 79 3.44 -0.53 1.79
CA CYS A 79 3.73 -1.95 1.96
C CYS A 79 3.76 -2.63 0.59
N SER A 80 4.69 -3.55 0.35
CA SER A 80 4.67 -4.31 -0.91
C SER A 80 3.37 -5.12 -1.06
N ALA A 81 2.86 -5.74 -0.01
CA ALA A 81 1.56 -6.43 0.10
C ALA A 81 1.23 -7.35 -1.08
N LEU A 82 2.25 -8.09 -1.58
CA LEU A 82 2.22 -8.81 -2.86
C LEU A 82 1.21 -9.96 -2.91
N LYS A 83 0.94 -10.63 -1.79
CA LYS A 83 -0.04 -11.72 -1.73
C LYS A 83 -1.36 -11.27 -1.12
N ARG A 84 -2.45 -11.90 -1.53
CA ARG A 84 -3.78 -11.70 -0.91
C ARG A 84 -3.71 -11.90 0.61
N ALA A 85 -3.09 -13.00 1.06
CA ALA A 85 -2.96 -13.30 2.48
C ALA A 85 -2.22 -12.22 3.28
N TYR A 86 -1.31 -11.45 2.66
CA TYR A 86 -0.66 -10.32 3.32
C TYR A 86 -1.63 -9.15 3.50
N ARG A 87 -2.44 -8.87 2.46
CA ARG A 87 -3.46 -7.82 2.50
C ARG A 87 -4.57 -8.14 3.49
N ASP A 88 -4.95 -9.42 3.61
CA ASP A 88 -5.93 -9.85 4.60
C ASP A 88 -5.47 -9.57 6.06
N ILE A 89 -4.15 -9.61 6.33
CA ILE A 89 -3.62 -9.25 7.65
C ILE A 89 -3.66 -7.75 7.89
N ILE A 90 -3.20 -6.95 6.90
CA ILE A 90 -3.03 -5.49 7.09
C ILE A 90 -4.32 -4.71 6.90
N ILE A 91 -5.26 -5.21 6.11
CA ILE A 91 -6.56 -4.59 5.86
C ILE A 91 -7.66 -5.28 6.69
N GLY A 92 -7.83 -6.60 6.51
CA GLY A 92 -8.81 -7.40 7.26
C GLY A 92 -10.18 -6.72 7.37
N ASP A 93 -10.72 -6.66 8.56
CA ASP A 93 -12.02 -6.05 8.88
C ASP A 93 -11.92 -4.53 9.19
N ARG A 94 -11.08 -3.81 8.44
CA ARG A 94 -10.86 -2.36 8.60
C ARG A 94 -11.45 -1.59 7.42
N PRO A 95 -12.76 -1.29 7.43
CA PRO A 95 -13.46 -0.69 6.28
C PRO A 95 -12.96 0.72 5.93
N GLU A 96 -12.32 1.41 6.87
CA GLU A 96 -11.71 2.72 6.66
C GLU A 96 -10.31 2.67 6.03
N VAL A 97 -9.75 1.47 5.80
CA VAL A 97 -8.47 1.30 5.13
C VAL A 97 -8.68 1.17 3.63
N ALA A 98 -8.13 2.10 2.87
CA ALA A 98 -8.15 2.09 1.40
C ALA A 98 -6.86 1.48 0.84
N LEU A 99 -6.99 0.59 -0.13
CA LEU A 99 -5.87 -0.01 -0.83
C LEU A 99 -5.60 0.72 -2.15
N VAL A 100 -4.38 1.24 -2.32
CA VAL A 100 -3.89 1.84 -3.56
C VAL A 100 -2.84 0.91 -4.16
N TYR A 101 -3.08 0.40 -5.36
CA TYR A 101 -2.15 -0.46 -6.08
C TYR A 101 -1.46 0.29 -7.21
N LEU A 102 -0.16 0.49 -7.08
CA LEU A 102 0.70 1.07 -8.12
C LEU A 102 1.10 -0.02 -9.11
N LYS A 103 0.37 -0.09 -10.22
CA LYS A 103 0.54 -1.09 -11.27
C LYS A 103 1.52 -0.62 -12.34
N GLY A 104 2.51 -1.46 -12.64
CA GLY A 104 3.44 -1.23 -13.75
C GLY A 104 3.99 -2.53 -14.28
N SER A 105 4.42 -2.52 -15.54
CA SER A 105 5.10 -3.68 -16.13
C SER A 105 6.50 -3.86 -15.53
N GLN A 106 6.97 -5.10 -15.53
CA GLN A 106 8.32 -5.42 -15.06
C GLN A 106 9.38 -4.62 -15.81
N ASP A 107 9.24 -4.47 -17.13
CA ASP A 107 10.18 -3.72 -17.97
C ASP A 107 10.22 -2.22 -17.62
N LEU A 108 9.06 -1.62 -17.35
CA LEU A 108 9.01 -0.21 -16.95
C LEU A 108 9.71 0.01 -15.63
N ILE A 109 9.45 -0.87 -14.65
CA ILE A 109 10.04 -0.78 -13.32
C ILE A 109 11.53 -1.07 -13.38
N ALA A 110 11.97 -2.07 -14.14
CA ALA A 110 13.39 -2.38 -14.33
C ALA A 110 14.15 -1.17 -14.92
N ARG A 111 13.59 -0.52 -15.96
CA ARG A 111 14.19 0.70 -16.54
C ARG A 111 14.28 1.84 -15.51
N ARG A 112 13.24 2.05 -14.70
CA ARG A 112 13.25 3.09 -13.65
C ARG A 112 14.27 2.81 -12.57
N MET A 113 14.43 1.55 -12.17
CA MET A 113 15.44 1.15 -11.18
C MET A 113 16.86 1.32 -11.73
N ALA A 114 17.10 0.94 -12.99
CA ALA A 114 18.39 1.12 -13.64
C ALA A 114 18.82 2.59 -13.76
N ALA A 115 17.86 3.51 -13.91
CA ALA A 115 18.11 4.95 -13.97
C ALA A 115 18.43 5.60 -12.60
N ARG A 116 18.24 4.89 -11.48
CA ARG A 116 18.55 5.38 -10.13
C ARG A 116 19.94 4.94 -9.72
N HIS A 117 20.88 5.87 -9.62
CA HIS A 117 22.29 5.58 -9.30
C HIS A 117 22.53 5.05 -7.86
N GLU A 118 21.57 5.18 -6.94
CA GLU A 118 21.78 4.90 -5.51
C GLU A 118 21.09 3.63 -4.96
N HIS A 119 20.27 2.93 -5.75
CA HIS A 119 19.56 1.73 -5.28
C HIS A 119 19.81 0.55 -6.22
N PHE A 120 20.88 -0.18 -5.94
CA PHE A 120 21.15 -1.44 -6.63
C PHE A 120 20.33 -2.57 -6.01
N MET A 121 19.07 -2.72 -6.46
CA MET A 121 18.32 -3.96 -6.21
C MET A 121 18.65 -4.95 -7.34
N PRO A 122 19.12 -6.16 -7.03
CA PRO A 122 19.36 -7.18 -8.04
C PRO A 122 18.09 -7.43 -8.88
N THR A 123 18.24 -7.52 -10.19
CA THR A 123 17.13 -7.80 -11.13
C THR A 123 16.39 -9.09 -10.79
N ALA A 124 17.10 -10.07 -10.24
CA ALA A 124 16.52 -11.33 -9.75
C ALA A 124 15.47 -11.12 -8.64
N LEU A 125 15.67 -10.11 -7.78
CA LEU A 125 14.73 -9.82 -6.70
C LEU A 125 13.45 -9.17 -7.24
N LEU A 126 13.54 -8.35 -8.29
CA LEU A 126 12.37 -7.79 -8.97
C LEU A 126 11.56 -8.90 -9.65
N ALA A 127 12.21 -9.80 -10.38
CA ALA A 127 11.54 -10.94 -11.01
C ALA A 127 10.82 -11.82 -9.97
N SER A 128 11.45 -12.10 -8.84
CA SER A 128 10.85 -12.83 -7.73
C SER A 128 9.61 -12.14 -7.17
N GLN A 129 9.61 -10.80 -7.08
CA GLN A 129 8.44 -10.06 -6.60
C GLN A 129 7.28 -10.14 -7.60
N PHE A 130 7.53 -10.05 -8.91
CA PHE A 130 6.50 -10.24 -9.91
C PHE A 130 5.95 -11.67 -9.92
N ALA A 131 6.80 -12.67 -9.74
CA ALA A 131 6.37 -14.06 -9.63
C ALA A 131 5.49 -14.32 -8.37
N THR A 132 5.71 -13.53 -7.32
CA THR A 132 4.94 -13.63 -6.06
C THR A 132 3.66 -12.78 -6.10
N LEU A 133 3.60 -11.77 -6.97
CA LEU A 133 2.52 -10.80 -7.00
C LEU A 133 1.18 -11.45 -7.38
N GLN A 134 0.25 -11.39 -6.46
CA GLN A 134 -1.17 -11.61 -6.68
C GLN A 134 -1.84 -10.24 -6.78
N GLU A 135 -2.15 -9.80 -7.99
CA GLU A 135 -2.82 -8.50 -8.17
C GLU A 135 -4.12 -8.45 -7.34
N PRO A 136 -4.42 -7.30 -6.70
CA PRO A 136 -5.68 -7.17 -5.97
C PRO A 136 -6.89 -7.37 -6.87
N THR A 137 -7.86 -8.12 -6.37
CA THR A 137 -9.10 -8.44 -7.07
C THR A 137 -10.19 -7.41 -6.75
N PRO A 138 -11.27 -7.29 -7.57
CA PRO A 138 -12.32 -6.29 -7.38
C PRO A 138 -13.01 -6.31 -6.01
N ASP A 139 -13.10 -7.48 -5.35
CA ASP A 139 -13.65 -7.63 -4.00
C ASP A 139 -12.78 -6.95 -2.92
N GLU A 140 -11.49 -6.77 -3.15
CA GLU A 140 -10.58 -5.97 -2.32
C GLU A 140 -10.75 -4.46 -2.54
N ARG A 141 -11.54 -4.05 -3.54
CA ARG A 141 -11.86 -2.66 -3.89
C ARG A 141 -10.60 -1.77 -4.02
N PRO A 142 -9.55 -2.20 -4.75
CA PRO A 142 -8.33 -1.41 -4.88
C PRO A 142 -8.58 -0.14 -5.69
N ILE A 143 -7.81 0.92 -5.40
CA ILE A 143 -7.56 2.02 -6.33
C ILE A 143 -6.35 1.62 -7.16
N VAL A 144 -6.58 1.20 -8.40
CA VAL A 144 -5.49 0.81 -9.30
C VAL A 144 -4.98 2.01 -10.08
N VAL A 145 -3.68 2.30 -9.94
CA VAL A 145 -3.02 3.41 -10.62
C VAL A 145 -1.88 2.89 -11.47
N ASP A 146 -1.98 3.06 -12.80
CA ASP A 146 -0.87 2.81 -13.71
C ASP A 146 0.24 3.84 -13.47
N ILE A 147 1.47 3.35 -13.31
CA ILE A 147 2.62 4.19 -12.95
C ILE A 147 3.28 4.90 -14.15
N GLY A 148 2.69 4.87 -15.35
CA GLY A 148 3.26 5.48 -16.55
C GLY A 148 3.49 6.99 -16.46
N GLY A 149 2.75 7.70 -15.60
CA GLY A 149 2.82 9.14 -15.40
C GLY A 149 3.86 9.64 -14.39
N ALA A 150 3.88 10.96 -14.17
CA ALA A 150 4.69 11.59 -13.14
C ALA A 150 4.10 11.31 -11.74
N PRO A 151 4.93 11.21 -10.67
CA PRO A 151 4.46 10.89 -9.33
C PRO A 151 3.36 11.82 -8.81
N GLY A 152 3.42 13.12 -9.13
CA GLY A 152 2.40 14.09 -8.76
C GLY A 152 1.03 13.79 -9.39
N GLU A 153 1.00 13.42 -10.68
CA GLU A 153 -0.21 13.01 -11.39
C GLU A 153 -0.83 11.75 -10.81
N LEU A 154 0.03 10.78 -10.41
CA LEU A 154 -0.43 9.56 -9.76
C LEU A 154 -1.08 9.87 -8.41
N ALA A 155 -0.45 10.72 -7.59
CA ALA A 155 -1.02 11.16 -6.33
C ALA A 155 -2.35 11.89 -6.54
N ASP A 156 -2.46 12.78 -7.54
CA ASP A 156 -3.71 13.48 -7.86
C ASP A 156 -4.84 12.54 -8.30
N ARG A 157 -4.52 11.48 -9.03
CA ARG A 157 -5.50 10.43 -9.37
C ARG A 157 -6.01 9.71 -8.12
N VAL A 158 -5.12 9.33 -7.22
CA VAL A 158 -5.49 8.70 -5.94
C VAL A 158 -6.38 9.62 -5.12
N VAL A 159 -6.03 10.92 -5.01
CA VAL A 159 -6.84 11.91 -4.28
C VAL A 159 -8.26 11.97 -4.83
N ARG A 160 -8.44 12.08 -6.16
CA ARG A 160 -9.77 12.11 -6.79
C ARG A 160 -10.59 10.86 -6.49
N GLU A 161 -9.97 9.67 -6.56
CA GLU A 161 -10.64 8.41 -6.27
C GLU A 161 -11.05 8.28 -4.79
N LEU A 162 -10.20 8.71 -3.87
CA LEU A 162 -10.51 8.71 -2.44
C LEU A 162 -11.67 9.66 -2.13
N GLN A 163 -11.68 10.87 -2.71
CA GLN A 163 -12.76 11.83 -2.55
C GLN A 163 -14.08 11.36 -3.14
N PHE A 164 -14.05 10.68 -4.28
CA PHE A 164 -15.23 10.07 -4.88
C PHE A 164 -15.84 9.01 -3.94
N ARG A 165 -15.02 8.08 -3.45
CA ARG A 165 -15.45 7.01 -2.53
C ARG A 165 -16.02 7.52 -1.22
N SER A 166 -15.45 8.59 -0.66
CA SER A 166 -15.99 9.19 0.58
C SER A 166 -17.36 9.81 0.37
N ARG A 167 -17.62 10.48 -0.77
CA ARG A 167 -18.94 11.02 -1.11
C ARG A 167 -19.99 9.94 -1.30
N ASP A 168 -19.63 8.84 -1.97
CA ASP A 168 -20.54 7.69 -2.16
C ASP A 168 -20.89 7.02 -0.83
N SER A 169 -19.93 6.90 0.09
CA SER A 169 -20.15 6.36 1.44
C SER A 169 -21.08 7.25 2.26
N ASP A 170 -20.93 8.57 2.21
CA ASP A 170 -21.80 9.53 2.89
C ASP A 170 -23.21 9.55 2.29
N ALA A 171 -23.34 9.46 0.97
CA ALA A 171 -24.61 9.34 0.28
C ALA A 171 -25.34 8.05 0.64
N ALA A 172 -24.63 6.92 0.66
CA ALA A 172 -25.17 5.62 1.04
C ALA A 172 -25.60 5.57 2.52
N SER A 173 -24.87 6.26 3.41
CA SER A 173 -25.23 6.38 4.83
C SER A 173 -26.52 7.18 5.05
N ARG A 174 -26.78 8.20 4.24
CA ARG A 174 -28.00 9.03 4.30
C ARG A 174 -29.25 8.32 3.75
N LEU A 175 -29.07 7.29 2.92
CA LEU A 175 -30.16 6.53 2.30
C LEU A 175 -30.60 5.28 3.10
N ARG A 176 -29.96 4.98 4.23
CA ARG A 176 -30.41 3.89 5.11
C ARG A 176 -31.71 4.30 5.79
N PRO A 177 -32.81 3.56 5.61
CA PRO A 177 -34.03 3.82 6.37
C PRO A 177 -33.73 3.69 7.86
N GLY A 178 -34.21 4.65 8.64
CA GLY A 178 -34.11 4.60 10.09
C GLY A 178 -34.72 3.29 10.64
N PRO A 179 -34.35 2.90 11.89
CA PRO A 179 -34.88 1.69 12.50
C PRO A 179 -36.39 1.78 12.48
N GLN A 180 -37.05 0.78 11.86
CA GLN A 180 -38.51 0.61 12.00
C GLN A 180 -38.77 0.26 13.46
N ILE A 181 -39.32 1.21 14.21
CA ILE A 181 -39.77 0.99 15.57
C ILE A 181 -41.04 0.12 15.47
N PRO A 182 -41.12 -1.02 16.19
CA PRO A 182 -42.27 -1.90 16.19
C PRO A 182 -43.51 -1.26 16.81
#